data_eed748bb092489a1ff019f1cce8b2a1c
#
_entry.id   eed748bb092489a1ff019f1cce8b2a1c
#
_cell.length_a   1.000
_cell.length_b   1.000
_cell.length_c   1.000
_cell.angle_alpha   90.00
_cell.angle_beta   90.00
_cell.angle_gamma   90.00
#
_symmetry.space_group_name_H-M   'P 1'
#
loop_
_entity.id
_entity.type
_entity.pdbx_description
1 polymer ?
#
loop_
_entity_poly.entity_id
_entity_poly.type
_entity_poly.pdbx_seq_one_letter_code
_entity_poly.pdbx_strand_id
1 'polypeptide(L)'
;MISSDVGGVLGRIRARYLLFGTFALQVHGFSFGNPDTDLWLDPSLGNEGWKDTVREIAGPHEILFRDHPEADPPCQSARIHCTPHMDIISRPSGHTDADFEPLYWLSTVSRYGRLPPLKVLLRSKLHAGRPKDYRHVMRVGRQILNIW
;
A
#
# COMPACT_ATOMS: atom_id res chain seq x y z
N MET A 1 -8.79 3.85 12.61
CA MET A 1 -8.70 5.28 12.27
C MET A 1 -7.26 5.67 12.02
N ILE A 2 -7.00 6.41 10.95
CA ILE A 2 -5.67 6.87 10.62
C ILE A 2 -5.29 8.05 11.52
N SER A 3 -4.03 8.11 11.95
CA SER A 3 -3.56 9.21 12.80
C SER A 3 -3.44 10.51 12.01
N SER A 4 -3.47 11.65 12.69
CA SER A 4 -3.31 12.97 12.06
C SER A 4 -1.95 13.11 11.37
N ASP A 5 -0.91 12.42 11.88
CA ASP A 5 0.43 12.43 11.30
C ASP A 5 0.43 11.79 9.89
N VAL A 6 -0.10 10.57 9.78
CA VAL A 6 -0.26 9.90 8.48
C VAL A 6 -1.26 10.64 7.61
N GLY A 7 -2.34 11.16 8.18
CA GLY A 7 -3.33 11.95 7.47
C GLY A 7 -2.71 13.18 6.81
N GLY A 8 -1.80 13.84 7.50
CA GLY A 8 -1.07 14.98 6.95
C GLY A 8 -0.16 14.56 5.78
N VAL A 9 0.50 13.41 5.90
CA VAL A 9 1.33 12.87 4.82
C VAL A 9 0.48 12.53 3.61
N LEU A 10 -0.65 11.82 3.80
CA LEU A 10 -1.59 11.50 2.71
C LEU A 10 -2.08 12.75 1.99
N GLY A 11 -2.35 13.82 2.75
CA GLY A 11 -2.84 15.07 2.20
C GLY A 11 -1.83 15.80 1.29
N ARG A 12 -0.56 15.43 1.35
CA ARG A 12 0.48 16.01 0.49
C ARG A 12 0.66 15.27 -0.84
N ILE A 13 -0.01 14.13 -1.03
CA ILE A 13 0.17 13.33 -2.24
C ILE A 13 -0.60 13.95 -3.39
N ARG A 14 0.11 14.33 -4.46
CA ARG A 14 -0.48 14.90 -5.66
C ARG A 14 -0.48 13.93 -6.84
N ALA A 15 0.40 12.92 -6.81
CA ALA A 15 0.43 11.87 -7.82
C ALA A 15 -0.69 10.86 -7.60
N ARG A 16 -1.04 10.10 -8.63
CA ARG A 16 -1.99 9.00 -8.49
C ARG A 16 -1.37 7.89 -7.66
N TYR A 17 -2.16 7.26 -6.80
CA TYR A 17 -1.72 6.13 -6.00
C TYR A 17 -2.88 5.21 -5.67
N LEU A 18 -2.54 3.99 -5.30
CA LEU A 18 -3.48 2.97 -4.84
C LEU A 18 -3.13 2.58 -3.41
N LEU A 19 -4.14 2.39 -2.59
CA LEU A 19 -3.96 1.81 -1.26
C LEU A 19 -3.68 0.32 -1.40
N PHE A 20 -2.70 -0.18 -0.64
CA PHE A 20 -2.39 -1.61 -0.60
C PHE A 20 -2.17 -2.07 0.84
N GLY A 21 -1.83 -3.33 1.01
CA GLY A 21 -1.48 -3.90 2.30
C GLY A 21 -2.62 -3.97 3.30
N THR A 22 -2.24 -4.08 4.56
CA THR A 22 -3.19 -4.29 5.65
C THR A 22 -4.10 -3.08 5.89
N PHE A 23 -3.57 -1.86 5.71
CA PHE A 23 -4.41 -0.68 5.85
C PHE A 23 -5.55 -0.68 4.82
N ALA A 24 -5.28 -1.10 3.58
CA ALA A 24 -6.32 -1.20 2.56
C ALA A 24 -7.40 -2.21 2.97
N LEU A 25 -7.03 -3.33 3.59
CA LEU A 25 -8.00 -4.28 4.13
C LEU A 25 -8.85 -3.63 5.23
N GLN A 26 -8.24 -2.79 6.06
CA GLN A 26 -8.97 -2.07 7.09
C GLN A 26 -9.95 -1.06 6.49
N VAL A 27 -9.59 -0.39 5.40
CA VAL A 27 -10.50 0.51 4.68
C VAL A 27 -11.68 -0.26 4.09
N HIS A 28 -11.49 -1.53 3.71
CA HIS A 28 -12.59 -2.43 3.32
C HIS A 28 -13.49 -2.82 4.48
N GLY A 29 -13.14 -2.49 5.72
CA GLY A 29 -13.95 -2.78 6.89
C GLY A 29 -13.44 -3.91 7.77
N PHE A 30 -12.27 -4.46 7.52
CA PHE A 30 -11.68 -5.52 8.35
C PHE A 30 -10.81 -4.92 9.44
N SER A 31 -10.87 -5.48 10.65
CA SER A 31 -10.14 -4.96 11.80
C SER A 31 -8.74 -5.54 11.90
N PHE A 32 -7.74 -4.68 11.93
CA PHE A 32 -6.32 -5.05 12.05
C PHE A 32 -5.55 -4.22 13.08
N GLY A 33 -6.24 -3.47 13.91
CA GLY A 33 -5.58 -2.59 14.88
C GLY A 33 -5.04 -1.32 14.22
N ASN A 34 -3.74 -1.09 14.31
CA ASN A 34 -3.11 0.13 13.80
C ASN A 34 -2.01 -0.22 12.78
N PRO A 35 -2.39 -0.66 11.58
CA PRO A 35 -1.41 -1.11 10.58
C PRO A 35 -0.64 0.06 9.96
N ASP A 36 0.56 -0.24 9.44
CA ASP A 36 1.27 0.67 8.56
C ASP A 36 0.46 0.89 7.29
N THR A 37 0.64 2.06 6.67
CA THR A 37 -0.05 2.41 5.43
C THR A 37 0.85 2.09 4.25
N ASP A 38 0.39 1.24 3.34
CA ASP A 38 1.13 0.88 2.13
C ASP A 38 0.47 1.52 0.91
N LEU A 39 1.27 2.17 0.08
CA LEU A 39 0.81 2.82 -1.14
C LEU A 39 1.57 2.32 -2.35
N TRP A 40 0.87 2.15 -3.46
CA TRP A 40 1.47 1.93 -4.77
C TRP A 40 1.35 3.22 -5.57
N LEU A 41 2.47 3.90 -5.73
CA LEU A 41 2.55 5.17 -6.46
C LEU A 41 2.61 4.90 -7.96
N ASP A 42 2.04 5.80 -8.76
CA ASP A 42 1.95 5.67 -10.22
C ASP A 42 3.32 5.37 -10.85
N PRO A 43 3.49 4.20 -11.50
CA PRO A 43 4.77 3.84 -12.10
C PRO A 43 5.17 4.70 -13.30
N SER A 44 4.24 5.47 -13.89
CA SER A 44 4.58 6.38 -14.99
C SER A 44 5.49 7.52 -14.56
N LEU A 45 5.67 7.75 -13.26
CA LEU A 45 6.60 8.74 -12.74
C LEU A 45 8.07 8.41 -13.09
N GLY A 46 8.37 7.15 -13.38
CA GLY A 46 9.74 6.69 -13.58
C GLY A 46 10.53 6.62 -12.27
N ASN A 47 11.74 6.08 -12.34
CA ASN A 47 12.53 5.82 -11.13
C ASN A 47 12.87 7.12 -10.36
N GLU A 48 13.39 8.12 -11.05
CA GLU A 48 13.76 9.39 -10.40
C GLU A 48 12.52 10.18 -9.98
N GLY A 49 11.48 10.21 -10.83
CA GLY A 49 10.23 10.87 -10.48
C GLY A 49 9.55 10.23 -9.28
N TRP A 50 9.64 8.91 -9.14
CA TRP A 50 9.13 8.19 -7.99
C TRP A 50 9.86 8.64 -6.70
N LYS A 51 11.19 8.68 -6.74
CA LYS A 51 11.98 9.12 -5.59
C LYS A 51 11.70 10.57 -5.20
N ASP A 52 11.63 11.46 -6.19
CA ASP A 52 11.34 12.87 -5.94
C ASP A 52 9.95 13.05 -5.34
N THR A 53 8.97 12.30 -5.84
CA THR A 53 7.60 12.33 -5.31
C THR A 53 7.57 11.82 -3.87
N VAL A 54 8.31 10.75 -3.56
CA VAL A 54 8.42 10.24 -2.18
C VAL A 54 8.97 11.32 -1.26
N ARG A 55 10.00 12.04 -1.68
CA ARG A 55 10.58 13.13 -0.87
C ARG A 55 9.58 14.25 -0.61
N GLU A 56 8.79 14.62 -1.62
CA GLU A 56 7.74 15.62 -1.47
C GLU A 56 6.67 15.16 -0.46
N ILE A 57 6.24 13.91 -0.60
CA ILE A 57 5.24 13.32 0.30
C ILE A 57 5.73 13.30 1.73
N ALA A 58 6.98 12.90 1.94
CA ALA A 58 7.55 12.79 3.28
C ALA A 58 7.62 14.13 3.99
N GLY A 59 7.88 15.22 3.25
CA GLY A 59 8.08 16.53 3.86
C GLY A 59 9.23 16.49 4.87
N PRO A 60 8.98 16.83 6.17
CA PRO A 60 10.04 16.82 7.18
C PRO A 60 10.38 15.44 7.74
N HIS A 61 9.61 14.39 7.40
CA HIS A 61 9.85 13.05 7.94
C HIS A 61 11.04 12.38 7.28
N GLU A 62 11.74 11.56 8.05
CA GLU A 62 12.83 10.74 7.54
C GLU A 62 12.29 9.66 6.58
N ILE A 63 13.13 9.31 5.58
CA ILE A 63 12.82 8.30 4.59
C ILE A 63 13.91 7.25 4.60
N LEU A 64 13.53 5.97 4.58
CA LEU A 64 14.44 4.86 4.33
C LEU A 64 14.08 4.24 3.00
N PHE A 65 14.96 4.42 2.00
CA PHE A 65 14.82 3.76 0.70
C PHE A 65 15.45 2.36 0.75
N ARG A 66 14.79 1.40 0.13
CA ARG A 66 15.27 0.02 0.02
C ARG A 66 15.06 -0.50 -1.39
N ASP A 67 16.06 -1.26 -1.88
CA ASP A 67 15.92 -2.05 -3.09
C ASP A 67 15.54 -3.48 -2.71
N HIS A 68 14.71 -4.11 -3.54
CA HIS A 68 14.30 -5.49 -3.40
C HIS A 68 14.65 -6.24 -4.69
N PRO A 69 15.95 -6.51 -4.93
CA PRO A 69 16.39 -7.16 -6.17
C PRO A 69 15.94 -8.62 -6.26
N GLU A 70 15.64 -9.25 -5.12
CA GLU A 70 15.15 -10.63 -5.06
C GLU A 70 13.66 -10.77 -5.37
N ALA A 71 12.92 -9.65 -5.36
CA ALA A 71 11.50 -9.67 -5.70
C ALA A 71 11.30 -9.97 -7.19
N ASP A 72 10.17 -10.54 -7.55
CA ASP A 72 9.83 -10.88 -8.93
C ASP A 72 8.54 -10.15 -9.34
N PRO A 73 8.64 -9.10 -10.16
CA PRO A 73 9.88 -8.45 -10.65
C PRO A 73 10.56 -7.61 -9.57
N PRO A 74 11.84 -7.29 -9.70
CA PRO A 74 12.54 -6.44 -8.75
C PRO A 74 11.84 -5.10 -8.54
N CYS A 75 11.80 -4.63 -7.30
CA CYS A 75 11.11 -3.40 -6.96
C CYS A 75 11.88 -2.59 -5.90
N GLN A 76 11.34 -1.45 -5.56
CA GLN A 76 11.88 -0.56 -4.53
C GLN A 76 10.77 -0.21 -3.56
N SER A 77 11.15 0.15 -2.34
CA SER A 77 10.24 0.70 -1.36
C SER A 77 10.88 1.87 -0.64
N ALA A 78 10.04 2.73 -0.07
CA ALA A 78 10.48 3.83 0.76
C ALA A 78 9.60 3.85 2.01
N ARG A 79 10.25 3.77 3.18
CA ARG A 79 9.53 3.89 4.45
C ARG A 79 9.64 5.33 4.94
N ILE A 80 8.49 5.98 5.08
CA ILE A 80 8.40 7.31 5.68
C ILE A 80 8.12 7.11 7.17
N HIS A 81 8.97 7.71 8.00
CA HIS A 81 8.91 7.57 9.45
C HIS A 81 7.90 8.52 10.09
N CYS A 82 6.65 8.42 9.66
CA CYS A 82 5.51 9.03 10.33
C CYS A 82 4.84 7.99 11.24
N THR A 83 3.75 8.34 11.90
CA THR A 83 3.10 7.45 12.86
C THR A 83 1.64 7.19 12.46
N PRO A 84 1.25 5.93 12.15
CA PRO A 84 2.13 4.79 11.89
C PRO A 84 2.97 4.98 10.63
N HIS A 85 3.97 4.12 10.41
CA HIS A 85 4.83 4.26 9.24
C HIS A 85 4.03 4.16 7.93
N MET A 86 4.51 4.85 6.91
CA MET A 86 3.99 4.73 5.56
C MET A 86 5.05 4.10 4.67
N ASP A 87 4.68 3.02 3.98
CA ASP A 87 5.54 2.37 3.00
C ASP A 87 5.02 2.67 1.60
N ILE A 88 5.86 3.31 0.79
CA ILE A 88 5.55 3.56 -0.61
C ILE A 88 6.31 2.53 -1.43
N ILE A 89 5.59 1.74 -2.20
CA ILE A 89 6.16 0.65 -2.99
C ILE A 89 6.14 1.01 -4.47
N SER A 90 7.17 0.60 -5.20
CA SER A 90 7.18 0.79 -6.65
C SER A 90 6.28 -0.23 -7.35
N ARG A 91 6.13 -1.41 -6.79
CA ARG A 91 5.18 -2.45 -7.21
C ARG A 91 4.84 -3.39 -6.07
N PRO A 92 3.56 -3.69 -5.84
CA PRO A 92 3.18 -4.73 -4.88
C PRO A 92 3.41 -6.12 -5.45
N SER A 93 3.52 -7.11 -4.57
CA SER A 93 3.70 -8.51 -4.96
C SER A 93 2.61 -8.97 -5.91
N GLY A 94 3.01 -9.67 -6.96
CA GLY A 94 2.10 -10.24 -7.95
C GLY A 94 1.68 -9.27 -9.06
N HIS A 95 2.24 -8.06 -9.09
CA HIS A 95 1.88 -7.03 -10.07
C HIS A 95 3.07 -6.54 -10.87
N THR A 96 2.78 -6.05 -12.09
CA THR A 96 3.73 -5.35 -12.93
C THR A 96 3.30 -3.89 -13.06
N ASP A 97 4.16 -3.04 -13.62
CA ASP A 97 3.82 -1.62 -13.83
C ASP A 97 2.57 -1.45 -14.69
N ALA A 98 2.38 -2.35 -15.67
CA ALA A 98 1.22 -2.30 -16.58
C ALA A 98 -0.12 -2.53 -15.86
N ASP A 99 -0.12 -3.15 -14.69
CA ASP A 99 -1.33 -3.42 -13.92
C ASP A 99 -1.90 -2.16 -13.26
N PHE A 100 -1.08 -1.13 -13.06
CA PHE A 100 -1.50 0.05 -12.31
C PHE A 100 -2.70 0.76 -12.96
N GLU A 101 -2.61 1.06 -14.25
CA GLU A 101 -3.63 1.85 -14.93
C GLU A 101 -5.02 1.20 -14.88
N PRO A 102 -5.17 -0.06 -15.32
CA PRO A 102 -6.49 -0.69 -15.25
C PRO A 102 -6.99 -0.84 -13.82
N LEU A 103 -6.09 -1.16 -12.88
CA LEU A 103 -6.47 -1.32 -11.47
C LEU A 103 -6.89 0.01 -10.85
N TYR A 104 -6.23 1.11 -11.22
CA TYR A 104 -6.58 2.44 -10.74
C TYR A 104 -8.04 2.77 -11.08
N TRP A 105 -8.45 2.49 -12.33
CA TRP A 105 -9.81 2.78 -12.77
C TRP A 105 -10.85 1.79 -12.25
N LEU A 106 -10.45 0.57 -11.93
CA LEU A 106 -11.33 -0.42 -11.28
C LEU A 106 -11.50 -0.18 -9.79
N SER A 107 -10.64 0.63 -9.19
CA SER A 107 -10.64 0.87 -7.76
C SER A 107 -11.72 1.85 -7.35
N THR A 108 -12.21 1.70 -6.10
CA THR A 108 -13.22 2.57 -5.51
C THR A 108 -12.56 3.77 -4.86
N VAL A 109 -13.13 4.96 -5.01
CA VAL A 109 -12.66 6.16 -4.32
C VAL A 109 -13.02 6.07 -2.84
N SER A 110 -12.03 6.20 -1.97
CA SER A 110 -12.22 6.29 -0.52
C SER A 110 -11.68 7.62 -0.01
N ARG A 111 -11.95 7.92 1.25
CA ARG A 111 -11.44 9.15 1.87
C ARG A 111 -9.90 9.17 2.01
N TYR A 112 -9.25 8.01 1.89
CA TYR A 112 -7.80 7.89 2.04
C TYR A 112 -7.08 7.70 0.72
N GLY A 113 -7.81 7.51 -0.37
CA GLY A 113 -7.27 7.23 -1.70
C GLY A 113 -8.07 6.14 -2.39
N ARG A 114 -7.62 5.74 -3.57
CA ARG A 114 -8.29 4.69 -4.33
C ARG A 114 -8.02 3.32 -3.74
N LEU A 115 -9.08 2.56 -3.56
CA LEU A 115 -9.09 1.27 -2.88
C LEU A 115 -9.32 0.15 -3.88
N PRO A 116 -8.32 -0.71 -4.14
CA PRO A 116 -8.49 -1.86 -5.02
C PRO A 116 -9.53 -2.85 -4.50
N PRO A 117 -10.14 -3.66 -5.38
CA PRO A 117 -11.03 -4.73 -4.96
C PRO A 117 -10.37 -5.66 -3.94
N LEU A 118 -11.17 -6.16 -3.00
CA LEU A 118 -10.67 -7.01 -1.92
C LEU A 118 -9.86 -8.21 -2.43
N LYS A 119 -10.35 -8.87 -3.48
CA LYS A 119 -9.65 -10.05 -4.02
C LYS A 119 -8.26 -9.73 -4.56
N VAL A 120 -8.06 -8.52 -5.09
CA VAL A 120 -6.75 -8.08 -5.58
C VAL A 120 -5.77 -7.97 -4.42
N LEU A 121 -6.20 -7.37 -3.32
CA LEU A 121 -5.38 -7.22 -2.12
C LEU A 121 -5.02 -8.57 -1.50
N LEU A 122 -5.99 -9.48 -1.44
CA LEU A 122 -5.76 -10.83 -0.90
C LEU A 122 -4.81 -11.64 -1.79
N ARG A 123 -4.96 -11.55 -3.11
CA ARG A 123 -4.05 -12.21 -4.05
C ARG A 123 -2.62 -11.70 -3.91
N SER A 124 -2.43 -10.39 -3.74
CA SER A 124 -1.11 -9.82 -3.54
C SER A 124 -0.45 -10.37 -2.27
N LYS A 125 -1.21 -10.47 -1.17
CA LYS A 125 -0.71 -11.07 0.07
C LYS A 125 -0.33 -12.54 -0.12
N LEU A 126 -1.17 -13.31 -0.78
CA LEU A 126 -0.87 -14.72 -1.05
C LEU A 126 0.36 -14.88 -1.93
N HIS A 127 0.55 -14.00 -2.92
CA HIS A 127 1.73 -14.02 -3.77
C HIS A 127 2.99 -13.69 -2.96
N ALA A 128 2.93 -12.73 -2.04
CA ALA A 128 4.04 -12.42 -1.16
C ALA A 128 4.41 -13.61 -0.27
N GLY A 129 3.40 -14.37 0.20
CA GLY A 129 3.57 -15.68 0.80
C GLY A 129 4.30 -15.73 2.13
N ARG A 130 4.40 -14.60 2.85
CA ARG A 130 5.00 -14.59 4.19
C ARG A 130 4.02 -15.14 5.22
N PRO A 131 4.49 -15.72 6.34
CA PRO A 131 3.58 -16.21 7.38
C PRO A 131 2.55 -15.17 7.84
N LYS A 132 2.96 -13.91 7.99
CA LYS A 132 2.03 -12.83 8.38
C LYS A 132 0.97 -12.58 7.32
N ASP A 133 1.30 -12.75 6.03
CA ASP A 133 0.35 -12.55 4.94
C ASP A 133 -0.75 -13.59 4.97
N TYR A 134 -0.40 -14.86 5.21
CA TYR A 134 -1.38 -15.92 5.37
C TYR A 134 -2.29 -15.67 6.59
N ARG A 135 -1.71 -15.22 7.70
CA ARG A 135 -2.50 -14.86 8.90
C ARG A 135 -3.50 -13.74 8.60
N HIS A 136 -3.08 -12.73 7.82
CA HIS A 136 -3.98 -11.64 7.44
C HIS A 136 -5.13 -12.13 6.56
N VAL A 137 -4.84 -12.98 5.58
CA VAL A 137 -5.87 -13.57 4.71
C VAL A 137 -6.85 -14.41 5.53
N MET A 138 -6.36 -15.24 6.45
CA MET A 138 -7.20 -16.03 7.34
C MET A 138 -8.07 -15.15 8.23
N ARG A 139 -7.52 -14.05 8.74
CA ARG A 139 -8.27 -13.11 9.58
C ARG A 139 -9.43 -12.48 8.81
N VAL A 140 -9.20 -12.09 7.56
CA VAL A 140 -10.26 -11.59 6.68
C VAL A 140 -11.34 -12.65 6.49
N GLY A 141 -10.93 -13.89 6.18
CA GLY A 141 -11.87 -15.00 6.00
C GLY A 141 -12.73 -15.25 7.23
N ARG A 142 -12.14 -15.23 8.41
CA ARG A 142 -12.87 -15.40 9.68
C ARG A 142 -13.86 -14.27 9.90
N GLN A 143 -13.50 -13.04 9.60
CA GLN A 143 -14.40 -11.90 9.75
C GLN A 143 -15.57 -11.98 8.78
N ILE A 144 -15.33 -12.41 7.53
CA ILE A 144 -16.40 -12.63 6.54
C ILE A 144 -17.36 -13.71 7.02
N LEU A 145 -16.83 -14.81 7.52
CA LEU A 145 -17.65 -15.94 8.00
C LEU A 145 -18.21 -15.73 9.41
N ASN A 146 -17.77 -14.67 10.08
CA ASN A 146 -18.17 -14.37 11.47
C ASN A 146 -17.85 -15.52 12.43
N ILE A 147 -16.69 -16.17 12.24
CA ILE A 147 -16.21 -17.24 13.11
C ILE A 147 -14.92 -16.81 13.79
N TRP A 148 -14.91 -16.86 15.11
CA TRP A 148 -13.79 -16.45 15.93
C TRP A 148 -13.53 -17.45 17.05
#